data_879505f3ca3df4a1a9668b6cec80bedf
#
_entry.id   879505f3ca3df4a1a9668b6cec80bedf
#
_cell.length_a   1.000
_cell.length_b   1.000
_cell.length_c   1.000
_cell.angle_alpha   90.00
_cell.angle_beta   90.00
_cell.angle_gamma   90.00
#
_symmetry.space_group_name_H-M   'P 1'
#
loop_
_entity.id
_entity.type
_entity.pdbx_description
1 polymer ?
#
loop_
_entity_poly.entity_id
_entity_poly.type
_entity_poly.pdbx_seq_one_letter_code
_entity_poly.pdbx_strand_id
1 'polypeptide(L)'
;MGTSKAGLAWHGSTLLRRTVGVVARGVAGPVVVVRAPGQPLPQLPVDVEVRDDDHEGLGPLQGLSVGLHALNGVADVAFCCSTDMPFLHTAFVARVVQAMDDDYDVVLPVARGHRQPLAAAYRPALAADIDDLLAAGQLKPAFLFDRCRVLRLTDDALLADRALAASDPTLESLVNVNEPADYQQAQARPAPAVQVECFGVLARNGHRGARTVRAATISSAAQAAELVFDHHVVAAVNGDQVTRDGSTPLVAGDTVTFVSADAGG
;
A
#
# COMPACT_ATOMS: atom_id res chain seq x y z
N MET A 1 6.24 12.50 17.13
CA MET A 1 7.39 11.59 17.00
C MET A 1 8.49 12.37 16.29
N GLY A 2 9.68 12.51 16.87
CA GLY A 2 10.80 13.26 16.26
C GLY A 2 11.56 12.51 15.16
N THR A 3 11.11 11.30 14.78
CA THR A 3 11.73 10.46 13.76
C THR A 3 10.76 10.24 12.61
N SER A 4 11.26 10.25 11.37
CA SER A 4 10.45 9.96 10.19
C SER A 4 9.75 8.60 10.32
N LYS A 5 8.42 8.57 10.16
CA LYS A 5 7.62 7.33 10.20
C LYS A 5 8.04 6.34 9.10
N ALA A 6 8.60 6.82 7.99
CA ALA A 6 8.99 6.02 6.83
C ALA A 6 9.93 4.86 7.20
N GLY A 7 10.91 5.12 8.07
CA GLY A 7 11.91 4.13 8.49
C GLY A 7 11.51 3.27 9.69
N LEU A 8 10.33 3.44 10.28
CA LEU A 8 9.92 2.64 11.43
C LEU A 8 9.79 1.15 11.04
N ALA A 9 10.36 0.28 11.88
CA ALA A 9 10.37 -1.16 11.64
C ALA A 9 8.95 -1.74 11.67
N TRP A 10 8.63 -2.66 10.76
CA TRP A 10 7.33 -3.31 10.68
C TRP A 10 7.48 -4.77 10.25
N HIS A 11 7.42 -5.70 11.20
CA HIS A 11 7.43 -7.17 10.96
C HIS A 11 8.45 -7.63 9.91
N GLY A 12 9.71 -7.24 10.05
CA GLY A 12 10.79 -7.60 9.11
C GLY A 12 10.94 -6.67 7.90
N SER A 13 10.19 -5.56 7.85
CA SER A 13 10.28 -4.51 6.83
C SER A 13 10.23 -3.12 7.51
N THR A 14 9.88 -2.07 6.77
CA THR A 14 9.57 -0.74 7.27
C THR A 14 8.15 -0.33 6.88
N LEU A 15 7.57 0.67 7.57
CA LEU A 15 6.23 1.16 7.23
C LEU A 15 6.15 1.62 5.78
N LEU A 16 7.11 2.42 5.31
CA LEU A 16 7.10 2.89 3.92
C LEU A 16 7.25 1.74 2.92
N ARG A 17 8.20 0.82 3.15
CA ARG A 17 8.41 -0.32 2.26
C ARG A 17 7.15 -1.18 2.14
N ARG A 18 6.47 -1.42 3.28
CA ARG A 18 5.20 -2.11 3.31
C ARG A 18 4.12 -1.37 2.51
N THR A 19 3.94 -0.07 2.79
CA THR A 19 2.92 0.74 2.09
C THR A 19 3.13 0.72 0.58
N VAL A 20 4.36 0.98 0.13
CA VAL A 20 4.75 0.92 -1.28
C VAL A 20 4.39 -0.42 -1.92
N GLY A 21 4.78 -1.53 -1.30
CA GLY A 21 4.53 -2.85 -1.88
C GLY A 21 3.04 -3.25 -1.85
N VAL A 22 2.25 -2.80 -0.86
CA VAL A 22 0.79 -3.02 -0.84
C VAL A 22 0.12 -2.20 -1.93
N VAL A 23 0.50 -0.93 -2.10
CA VAL A 23 -0.04 -0.06 -3.17
C VAL A 23 0.32 -0.62 -4.54
N ALA A 24 1.59 -0.95 -4.78
CA ALA A 24 2.05 -1.52 -6.06
C ALA A 24 1.25 -2.77 -6.48
N ARG A 25 0.81 -3.57 -5.51
CA ARG A 25 -0.03 -4.75 -5.75
C ARG A 25 -1.52 -4.43 -5.94
N GLY A 26 -1.97 -3.29 -5.44
CA GLY A 26 -3.37 -2.84 -5.55
C GLY A 26 -3.66 -2.02 -6.81
N VAL A 27 -2.61 -1.55 -7.51
CA VAL A 27 -2.73 -0.73 -8.72
C VAL A 27 -1.91 -1.33 -9.86
N ALA A 28 -2.33 -1.07 -11.10
CA ALA A 28 -1.60 -1.48 -12.31
C ALA A 28 -0.83 -0.27 -12.88
N GLY A 29 0.16 0.26 -12.14
CA GLY A 29 0.87 1.46 -12.56
C GLY A 29 2.07 1.80 -11.70
N PRO A 30 2.79 2.88 -12.02
CA PRO A 30 3.96 3.31 -11.27
C PRO A 30 3.60 3.76 -9.85
N VAL A 31 4.56 3.65 -8.94
CA VAL A 31 4.45 4.13 -7.57
C VAL A 31 5.38 5.33 -7.39
N VAL A 32 4.82 6.43 -6.90
CA VAL A 32 5.56 7.66 -6.57
C VAL A 32 5.56 7.84 -5.05
N VAL A 33 6.72 8.03 -4.48
CA VAL A 33 6.92 8.40 -3.08
C VAL A 33 7.28 9.87 -3.00
N VAL A 34 6.44 10.66 -2.34
CA VAL A 34 6.72 12.08 -2.06
C VAL A 34 7.30 12.20 -0.66
N ARG A 35 8.42 12.91 -0.53
CA ARG A 35 9.12 13.12 0.75
C ARG A 35 9.51 14.58 0.96
N ALA A 36 9.75 14.97 2.21
CA ALA A 36 10.40 16.26 2.49
C ALA A 36 11.84 16.26 1.94
N PRO A 37 12.38 17.41 1.48
CA PRO A 37 13.72 17.50 0.93
C PRO A 37 14.77 16.93 1.89
N GLY A 38 15.62 16.03 1.37
CA GLY A 38 16.68 15.40 2.17
C GLY A 38 16.20 14.39 3.22
N GLN A 39 14.91 14.09 3.29
CA GLN A 39 14.40 13.08 4.22
C GLN A 39 14.97 11.70 3.87
N PRO A 40 15.66 11.02 4.81
CA PRO A 40 16.17 9.68 4.57
C PRO A 40 15.01 8.68 4.42
N LEU A 41 15.07 7.86 3.38
CA LEU A 41 14.12 6.79 3.12
C LEU A 41 14.79 5.43 3.31
N PRO A 42 14.03 4.40 3.72
CA PRO A 42 14.51 3.02 3.64
C PRO A 42 14.71 2.61 2.19
N GLN A 43 15.43 1.51 1.97
CA GLN A 43 15.58 0.95 0.63
C GLN A 43 14.22 0.62 0.02
N LEU A 44 13.94 1.18 -1.15
CA LEU A 44 12.72 0.96 -1.93
C LEU A 44 13.00 0.08 -3.16
N PRO A 45 11.98 -0.52 -3.79
CA PRO A 45 12.10 -1.15 -5.10
C PRO A 45 12.67 -0.17 -6.14
N VAL A 46 13.40 -0.70 -7.11
CA VAL A 46 14.11 0.11 -8.13
C VAL A 46 13.17 0.85 -9.08
N ASP A 47 11.94 0.40 -9.19
CA ASP A 47 10.87 0.95 -10.03
C ASP A 47 10.03 2.02 -9.32
N VAL A 48 10.33 2.31 -8.07
CA VAL A 48 9.65 3.37 -7.29
C VAL A 48 10.31 4.71 -7.57
N GLU A 49 9.50 5.65 -8.06
CA GLU A 49 9.95 7.02 -8.24
C GLU A 49 9.91 7.79 -6.92
N VAL A 50 10.93 8.59 -6.63
CA VAL A 50 10.96 9.46 -5.44
C VAL A 50 10.95 10.91 -5.88
N ARG A 51 10.04 11.70 -5.33
CA ARG A 51 9.93 13.16 -5.55
C ARG A 51 10.08 13.90 -4.23
N ASP A 52 10.80 15.00 -4.26
CA ASP A 52 10.91 15.90 -3.12
C ASP A 52 9.73 16.90 -3.12
N ASP A 53 9.18 17.17 -1.95
CA ASP A 53 8.20 18.21 -1.70
C ASP A 53 8.97 19.48 -1.28
N ASP A 54 9.22 20.36 -2.24
CA ASP A 54 10.08 21.55 -2.05
C ASP A 54 9.43 22.66 -1.19
N HIS A 55 8.18 22.46 -0.73
CA HIS A 55 7.41 23.46 0.03
C HIS A 55 7.00 22.91 1.39
N GLU A 56 7.93 22.90 2.35
CA GLU A 56 7.66 22.46 3.72
C GLU A 56 6.51 23.27 4.37
N GLY A 57 5.67 22.55 5.14
CA GLY A 57 4.64 23.18 5.98
C GLY A 57 3.31 23.45 5.31
N LEU A 58 3.13 23.18 4.02
CA LEU A 58 1.86 23.35 3.31
C LEU A 58 0.90 22.18 3.49
N GLY A 59 1.28 21.19 4.28
CA GLY A 59 0.43 20.07 4.67
C GLY A 59 0.22 19.02 3.56
N PRO A 60 -0.76 18.11 3.74
CA PRO A 60 -0.91 16.95 2.86
C PRO A 60 -1.33 17.29 1.42
N LEU A 61 -1.94 18.46 1.21
CA LEU A 61 -2.38 18.89 -0.13
C LEU A 61 -1.18 19.17 -1.04
N GLN A 62 -0.08 19.70 -0.50
CA GLN A 62 1.15 19.92 -1.25
C GLN A 62 1.77 18.60 -1.72
N GLY A 63 1.93 17.62 -0.83
CA GLY A 63 2.44 16.29 -1.22
C GLY A 63 1.54 15.60 -2.24
N LEU A 64 0.21 15.81 -2.16
CA LEU A 64 -0.74 15.31 -3.15
C LEU A 64 -0.49 15.98 -4.52
N SER A 65 -0.30 17.30 -4.58
CA SER A 65 0.02 18.02 -5.84
C SER A 65 1.27 17.42 -6.50
N VAL A 66 2.37 17.30 -5.77
CA VAL A 66 3.63 16.74 -6.28
C VAL A 66 3.44 15.33 -6.85
N GLY A 67 2.73 14.48 -6.11
CA GLY A 67 2.44 13.11 -6.56
C GLY A 67 1.57 13.06 -7.82
N LEU A 68 0.52 13.88 -7.89
CA LEU A 68 -0.37 13.94 -9.05
C LEU A 68 0.33 14.53 -10.28
N HIS A 69 1.18 15.55 -10.12
CA HIS A 69 2.00 16.06 -11.22
C HIS A 69 2.91 14.99 -11.83
N ALA A 70 3.56 14.18 -10.98
CA ALA A 70 4.42 13.08 -11.45
C ALA A 70 3.64 12.01 -12.23
N LEU A 71 2.35 11.86 -11.97
CA LEU A 71 1.49 10.86 -12.62
C LEU A 71 0.63 11.45 -13.77
N ASN A 72 0.61 12.76 -13.96
CA ASN A 72 -0.18 13.40 -15.01
C ASN A 72 0.34 13.02 -16.40
N GLY A 73 -0.54 12.51 -17.26
CA GLY A 73 -0.18 11.97 -18.56
C GLY A 73 0.46 10.56 -18.52
N VAL A 74 0.62 9.98 -17.32
CA VAL A 74 1.15 8.62 -17.12
C VAL A 74 0.05 7.65 -16.69
N ALA A 75 -0.89 8.12 -15.86
CA ALA A 75 -2.02 7.34 -15.39
C ALA A 75 -3.30 8.17 -15.39
N ASP A 76 -4.45 7.51 -15.56
CA ASP A 76 -5.77 8.16 -15.50
C ASP A 76 -6.28 8.32 -14.07
N VAL A 77 -5.83 7.45 -13.18
CA VAL A 77 -6.24 7.41 -11.76
C VAL A 77 -5.02 7.14 -10.89
N ALA A 78 -4.87 7.90 -9.81
CA ALA A 78 -3.84 7.72 -8.79
C ALA A 78 -4.47 7.41 -7.43
N PHE A 79 -4.05 6.33 -6.77
CA PHE A 79 -4.37 6.10 -5.37
C PHE A 79 -3.33 6.81 -4.49
N CYS A 80 -3.81 7.68 -3.61
CA CYS A 80 -2.97 8.40 -2.65
C CYS A 80 -3.19 7.87 -1.24
N CYS A 81 -2.10 7.57 -0.53
CA CYS A 81 -2.16 7.20 0.88
C CYS A 81 -0.98 7.76 1.68
N SER A 82 -1.14 7.82 2.99
CA SER A 82 -0.05 8.15 3.91
C SER A 82 0.72 6.89 4.33
N THR A 83 1.94 7.10 4.87
CA THR A 83 2.82 6.01 5.32
C THR A 83 2.40 5.42 6.68
N ASP A 84 1.52 6.07 7.39
CA ASP A 84 1.11 5.71 8.77
C ASP A 84 -0.10 4.76 8.83
N MET A 85 -0.37 4.05 7.74
CA MET A 85 -1.46 3.07 7.59
C MET A 85 -0.91 1.63 7.58
N PRO A 86 -0.47 1.09 8.73
CA PRO A 86 0.25 -0.19 8.78
C PRO A 86 -0.60 -1.40 8.41
N PHE A 87 -1.92 -1.28 8.47
CA PHE A 87 -2.87 -2.34 8.14
C PHE A 87 -3.47 -2.21 6.73
N LEU A 88 -2.99 -1.24 5.92
CA LEU A 88 -3.46 -1.09 4.54
C LEU A 88 -3.46 -2.44 3.80
N HIS A 89 -4.56 -2.74 3.13
CA HIS A 89 -4.78 -3.98 2.40
C HIS A 89 -4.93 -3.74 0.89
N THR A 90 -4.41 -4.64 0.07
CA THR A 90 -4.49 -4.54 -1.40
C THR A 90 -5.93 -4.48 -1.91
N ALA A 91 -6.85 -5.24 -1.28
CA ALA A 91 -8.27 -5.21 -1.64
C ALA A 91 -8.92 -3.84 -1.39
N PHE A 92 -8.49 -3.10 -0.33
CA PHE A 92 -8.96 -1.74 -0.09
C PHE A 92 -8.48 -0.79 -1.21
N VAL A 93 -7.19 -0.84 -1.55
CA VAL A 93 -6.62 -0.04 -2.64
C VAL A 93 -7.35 -0.31 -3.95
N ALA A 94 -7.49 -1.58 -4.32
CA ALA A 94 -8.18 -2.00 -5.53
C ALA A 94 -9.65 -1.52 -5.55
N ARG A 95 -10.38 -1.68 -4.44
CA ARG A 95 -11.78 -1.23 -4.33
C ARG A 95 -11.94 0.27 -4.57
N VAL A 96 -11.06 1.09 -3.99
CA VAL A 96 -11.12 2.55 -4.11
C VAL A 96 -10.78 2.98 -5.55
N VAL A 97 -9.75 2.39 -6.16
CA VAL A 97 -9.36 2.68 -7.54
C VAL A 97 -10.43 2.24 -8.54
N GLN A 98 -10.98 1.04 -8.40
CA GLN A 98 -12.01 0.49 -9.29
C GLN A 98 -13.35 1.24 -9.22
N ALA A 99 -13.59 2.02 -8.16
CA ALA A 99 -14.78 2.83 -8.06
C ALA A 99 -14.71 4.15 -8.88
N MET A 100 -13.53 4.48 -9.44
CA MET A 100 -13.39 5.65 -10.30
C MET A 100 -14.01 5.38 -11.66
N ASP A 101 -14.90 6.26 -12.08
CA ASP A 101 -15.48 6.29 -13.41
C ASP A 101 -15.37 7.71 -14.01
N ASP A 102 -15.93 7.93 -15.19
CA ASP A 102 -15.82 9.21 -15.89
C ASP A 102 -16.68 10.33 -15.29
N ASP A 103 -17.58 10.01 -14.38
CA ASP A 103 -18.43 10.98 -13.70
C ASP A 103 -17.74 11.65 -12.51
N TYR A 104 -16.61 11.10 -12.05
CA TYR A 104 -15.92 11.57 -10.85
C TYR A 104 -14.46 11.90 -11.10
N ASP A 105 -13.98 12.87 -10.32
CA ASP A 105 -12.59 13.32 -10.29
C ASP A 105 -11.85 12.78 -9.05
N VAL A 106 -12.63 12.48 -7.99
CA VAL A 106 -12.13 11.90 -6.72
C VAL A 106 -13.06 10.80 -6.23
N VAL A 107 -12.49 9.68 -5.81
CA VAL A 107 -13.17 8.66 -5.00
C VAL A 107 -12.68 8.79 -3.57
N LEU A 108 -13.53 9.29 -2.69
CA LEU A 108 -13.21 9.62 -1.30
C LEU A 108 -13.91 8.67 -0.34
N PRO A 109 -13.18 7.76 0.33
CA PRO A 109 -13.74 7.02 1.44
C PRO A 109 -14.16 7.95 2.58
N VAL A 110 -15.40 7.78 3.03
CA VAL A 110 -15.98 8.45 4.20
C VAL A 110 -16.36 7.33 5.16
N ALA A 111 -15.37 6.84 5.89
CA ALA A 111 -15.46 5.61 6.64
C ALA A 111 -14.93 5.78 8.06
N ARG A 112 -15.40 4.93 8.99
CA ARG A 112 -15.07 5.02 10.41
C ARG A 112 -15.35 6.43 11.00
N GLY A 113 -16.39 7.11 10.47
CA GLY A 113 -16.81 8.45 10.89
C GLY A 113 -16.01 9.62 10.32
N HIS A 114 -15.02 9.37 9.45
CA HIS A 114 -14.12 10.41 8.94
C HIS A 114 -13.93 10.34 7.43
N ARG A 115 -13.67 11.50 6.80
CA ARG A 115 -13.17 11.56 5.42
C ARG A 115 -11.71 11.10 5.42
N GLN A 116 -11.34 10.32 4.40
CA GLN A 116 -10.01 9.71 4.28
C GLN A 116 -9.27 10.25 3.03
N PRO A 117 -8.85 11.53 3.01
CA PRO A 117 -8.21 12.13 1.83
C PRO A 117 -6.85 11.53 1.49
N LEU A 118 -6.18 10.90 2.47
CA LEU A 118 -4.93 10.16 2.28
C LEU A 118 -5.16 8.65 2.32
N ALA A 119 -6.27 8.19 1.77
CA ALA A 119 -6.60 6.81 1.42
C ALA A 119 -7.67 6.84 0.31
N ALA A 120 -7.45 7.63 -0.74
CA ALA A 120 -8.43 8.01 -1.74
C ALA A 120 -7.84 7.93 -3.15
N ALA A 121 -8.70 7.85 -4.17
CA ALA A 121 -8.27 7.92 -5.57
C ALA A 121 -8.59 9.28 -6.17
N TYR A 122 -7.71 9.76 -7.01
CA TYR A 122 -7.74 11.08 -7.63
C TYR A 122 -7.44 10.98 -9.13
N ARG A 123 -8.04 11.85 -9.95
CA ARG A 123 -7.58 12.13 -11.30
C ARG A 123 -6.29 12.95 -11.23
N PRO A 124 -5.18 12.55 -11.86
CA PRO A 124 -3.93 13.30 -11.84
C PRO A 124 -4.07 14.74 -12.40
N ALA A 125 -5.01 14.97 -13.31
CA ALA A 125 -5.33 16.29 -13.83
C ALA A 125 -5.70 17.33 -12.76
N LEU A 126 -6.14 16.91 -11.57
CA LEU A 126 -6.44 17.80 -10.43
C LEU A 126 -5.20 18.50 -9.85
N ALA A 127 -3.99 18.13 -10.28
CA ALA A 127 -2.75 18.76 -9.79
C ALA A 127 -2.79 20.30 -9.97
N ALA A 128 -3.24 20.80 -11.12
CA ALA A 128 -3.34 22.24 -11.38
C ALA A 128 -4.36 22.94 -10.46
N ASP A 129 -5.52 22.32 -10.19
CA ASP A 129 -6.52 22.87 -9.26
C ASP A 129 -5.97 22.93 -7.83
N ILE A 130 -5.13 21.97 -7.46
CA ILE A 130 -4.47 21.96 -6.15
C ILE A 130 -3.45 23.07 -6.06
N ASP A 131 -2.66 23.33 -7.10
CA ASP A 131 -1.69 24.43 -7.14
C ASP A 131 -2.38 25.79 -6.95
N ASP A 132 -3.53 26.00 -7.59
CA ASP A 132 -4.35 27.20 -7.42
C ASP A 132 -4.85 27.36 -5.97
N LEU A 133 -5.23 26.26 -5.33
CA LEU A 133 -5.63 26.25 -3.92
C LEU A 133 -4.46 26.62 -3.00
N LEU A 134 -3.30 26.03 -3.23
CA LEU A 134 -2.07 26.30 -2.48
C LEU A 134 -1.63 27.75 -2.62
N ALA A 135 -1.65 28.30 -3.84
CA ALA A 135 -1.36 29.70 -4.12
C ALA A 135 -2.33 30.66 -3.41
N ALA A 136 -3.59 30.25 -3.22
CA ALA A 136 -4.59 30.98 -2.45
C ALA A 136 -4.52 30.77 -0.92
N GLY A 137 -3.53 30.00 -0.42
CA GLY A 137 -3.40 29.64 1.00
C GLY A 137 -4.44 28.67 1.53
N GLN A 138 -5.15 27.97 0.65
CA GLN A 138 -6.18 26.99 0.99
C GLN A 138 -5.57 25.58 1.14
N LEU A 139 -4.96 25.30 2.27
CA LEU A 139 -4.13 24.11 2.49
C LEU A 139 -4.90 22.83 2.87
N LYS A 140 -6.22 22.90 3.06
CA LYS A 140 -7.02 21.73 3.49
C LYS A 140 -7.59 20.99 2.26
N PRO A 141 -7.50 19.66 2.18
CA PRO A 141 -8.11 18.87 1.10
C PRO A 141 -9.62 19.12 0.90
N ALA A 142 -10.31 19.58 1.95
CA ALA A 142 -11.73 19.91 1.84
C ALA A 142 -12.04 20.96 0.77
N PHE A 143 -11.15 21.93 0.56
CA PHE A 143 -11.34 22.96 -0.48
C PHE A 143 -11.27 22.39 -1.91
N LEU A 144 -10.49 21.33 -2.13
CA LEU A 144 -10.47 20.61 -3.39
C LEU A 144 -11.82 19.94 -3.66
N PHE A 145 -12.41 19.31 -2.63
CA PHE A 145 -13.67 18.58 -2.76
C PHE A 145 -14.88 19.50 -3.06
N ASP A 146 -14.76 20.79 -2.85
CA ASP A 146 -15.78 21.79 -3.20
C ASP A 146 -15.65 22.26 -4.67
N ARG A 147 -14.56 21.88 -5.37
CA ARG A 147 -14.26 22.27 -6.74
C ARG A 147 -14.33 21.14 -7.76
N CYS A 148 -14.50 19.89 -7.32
CA CYS A 148 -14.46 18.72 -8.19
C CYS A 148 -15.60 17.75 -7.88
N ARG A 149 -15.83 16.79 -8.78
CA ARG A 149 -16.89 15.76 -8.64
C ARG A 149 -16.37 14.64 -7.75
N VAL A 150 -16.98 14.44 -6.60
CA VAL A 150 -16.53 13.51 -5.58
C VAL A 150 -17.52 12.37 -5.36
N LEU A 151 -17.12 11.14 -5.65
CA LEU A 151 -17.80 9.93 -5.20
C LEU A 151 -17.40 9.65 -3.75
N ARG A 152 -18.38 9.63 -2.85
CA ARG A 152 -18.16 9.28 -1.43
C ARG A 152 -18.51 7.82 -1.19
N LEU A 153 -17.53 7.03 -0.76
CA LEU A 153 -17.74 5.63 -0.38
C LEU A 153 -17.88 5.52 1.14
N THR A 154 -19.08 5.19 1.59
CA THR A 154 -19.38 4.88 3.01
C THR A 154 -18.82 3.51 3.38
N ASP A 155 -18.84 3.14 4.68
CA ASP A 155 -18.46 1.82 5.16
C ASP A 155 -19.22 0.71 4.39
N ASP A 156 -20.54 0.86 4.25
CA ASP A 156 -21.38 -0.09 3.52
C ASP A 156 -21.01 -0.18 2.02
N ALA A 157 -20.74 0.96 1.39
CA ALA A 157 -20.36 1.02 -0.02
C ALA A 157 -18.97 0.39 -0.26
N LEU A 158 -18.05 0.54 0.67
CA LEU A 158 -16.75 -0.13 0.65
C LEU A 158 -16.92 -1.64 0.82
N LEU A 159 -17.65 -2.06 1.85
CA LEU A 159 -17.86 -3.47 2.20
C LEU A 159 -18.88 -4.20 1.30
N ALA A 160 -19.52 -3.51 0.39
CA ALA A 160 -20.27 -4.14 -0.70
C ALA A 160 -19.37 -4.92 -1.67
N ASP A 161 -18.06 -4.58 -1.71
CA ASP A 161 -17.06 -5.37 -2.41
C ASP A 161 -16.73 -6.65 -1.61
N ARG A 162 -16.93 -7.81 -2.26
CA ARG A 162 -16.78 -9.10 -1.57
C ARG A 162 -15.33 -9.41 -1.18
N ALA A 163 -14.36 -8.98 -1.98
CA ALA A 163 -12.94 -9.23 -1.70
C ALA A 163 -12.49 -8.39 -0.50
N LEU A 164 -12.89 -7.12 -0.45
CA LEU A 164 -12.61 -6.25 0.68
C LEU A 164 -13.34 -6.74 1.95
N ALA A 165 -14.63 -7.06 1.86
CA ALA A 165 -15.40 -7.55 3.00
C ALA A 165 -14.83 -8.86 3.60
N ALA A 166 -14.27 -9.72 2.77
CA ALA A 166 -13.62 -10.96 3.23
C ALA A 166 -12.25 -10.71 3.87
N SER A 167 -11.49 -9.72 3.36
CA SER A 167 -10.09 -9.49 3.75
C SER A 167 -9.94 -8.46 4.86
N ASP A 168 -10.81 -7.45 4.89
CA ASP A 168 -10.77 -6.32 5.84
C ASP A 168 -12.18 -5.88 6.26
N PRO A 169 -12.96 -6.77 6.93
CA PRO A 169 -14.36 -6.53 7.27
C PRO A 169 -14.58 -5.37 8.24
N THR A 170 -13.56 -4.90 8.91
CA THR A 170 -13.60 -3.79 9.87
C THR A 170 -12.91 -2.52 9.38
N LEU A 171 -12.49 -2.51 8.10
CA LEU A 171 -11.76 -1.40 7.47
C LEU A 171 -10.53 -0.98 8.27
N GLU A 172 -9.75 -1.95 8.74
CA GLU A 172 -8.49 -1.70 9.45
C GLU A 172 -7.45 -1.02 8.55
N SER A 173 -7.57 -1.13 7.24
CA SER A 173 -6.79 -0.36 6.26
C SER A 173 -6.76 1.14 6.58
N LEU A 174 -7.77 1.67 7.26
CA LEU A 174 -7.93 3.09 7.62
C LEU A 174 -7.44 3.43 9.03
N VAL A 175 -6.78 2.50 9.72
CA VAL A 175 -6.18 2.77 11.04
C VAL A 175 -4.82 3.42 10.85
N ASN A 176 -4.68 4.64 11.39
CA ASN A 176 -3.43 5.38 11.38
C ASN A 176 -2.68 5.22 12.70
N VAL A 177 -1.35 5.19 12.63
CA VAL A 177 -0.46 5.24 13.80
C VAL A 177 0.14 6.63 13.92
N ASN A 178 -0.43 7.47 14.78
CA ASN A 178 -0.02 8.87 14.94
C ASN A 178 0.97 9.08 16.08
N GLU A 179 0.82 8.33 17.15
CA GLU A 179 1.63 8.42 18.36
C GLU A 179 2.51 7.19 18.56
N PRO A 180 3.60 7.29 19.34
CA PRO A 180 4.45 6.14 19.67
C PRO A 180 3.68 4.96 20.28
N ALA A 181 2.67 5.26 21.11
CA ALA A 181 1.82 4.22 21.73
C ALA A 181 0.99 3.47 20.69
N ASP A 182 0.40 4.18 19.73
CA ASP A 182 -0.35 3.56 18.63
C ASP A 182 0.53 2.61 17.83
N TYR A 183 1.75 3.07 17.49
CA TYR A 183 2.71 2.25 16.77
C TYR A 183 3.12 1.00 17.55
N GLN A 184 3.43 1.12 18.85
CA GLN A 184 3.79 -0.02 19.69
C GLN A 184 2.64 -1.03 19.78
N GLN A 185 1.41 -0.54 19.97
CA GLN A 185 0.22 -1.39 20.01
C GLN A 185 -0.02 -2.09 18.66
N ALA A 186 0.13 -1.36 17.56
CA ALA A 186 -0.03 -1.91 16.22
C ALA A 186 1.06 -2.96 15.91
N GLN A 187 2.32 -2.67 16.27
CA GLN A 187 3.46 -3.58 16.07
C GLN A 187 3.37 -4.87 16.92
N ALA A 188 2.75 -4.79 18.11
CA ALA A 188 2.52 -5.95 18.97
C ALA A 188 1.47 -6.92 18.42
N ARG A 189 0.69 -6.51 17.42
CA ARG A 189 -0.29 -7.41 16.77
C ARG A 189 0.46 -8.50 15.97
N PRO A 190 -0.08 -9.72 15.93
CA PRO A 190 0.54 -10.78 15.15
C PRO A 190 0.59 -10.44 13.66
N ALA A 191 1.63 -10.92 12.97
CA ALA A 191 1.73 -10.83 11.52
C ALA A 191 0.49 -11.46 10.84
N PRO A 192 0.13 -11.04 9.62
CA PRO A 192 -1.03 -11.56 8.90
C PRO A 192 -0.95 -13.08 8.69
N ALA A 193 -2.12 -13.73 8.66
CA ALA A 193 -2.22 -15.12 8.27
C ALA A 193 -2.18 -15.21 6.74
N VAL A 194 -1.24 -15.98 6.21
CA VAL A 194 -1.07 -16.21 4.77
C VAL A 194 -0.98 -17.72 4.51
N GLN A 195 -1.35 -18.13 3.28
CA GLN A 195 -1.16 -19.50 2.82
C GLN A 195 0.23 -19.63 2.19
N VAL A 196 0.91 -20.73 2.49
CA VAL A 196 2.19 -21.07 1.85
C VAL A 196 2.07 -22.42 1.17
N GLU A 197 2.49 -22.46 -0.09
CA GLU A 197 2.55 -23.67 -0.92
C GLU A 197 3.95 -23.81 -1.51
N CYS A 198 4.41 -25.05 -1.67
CA CYS A 198 5.69 -25.36 -2.27
C CYS A 198 5.51 -26.32 -3.43
N PHE A 199 6.21 -26.08 -4.52
CA PHE A 199 6.16 -26.92 -5.72
C PHE A 199 7.52 -27.48 -6.12
N GLY A 200 7.48 -28.49 -7.01
CA GLY A 200 8.70 -29.12 -7.55
C GLY A 200 9.50 -29.85 -6.47
N VAL A 201 10.81 -29.64 -6.49
CA VAL A 201 11.74 -30.28 -5.52
C VAL A 201 11.51 -29.82 -4.10
N LEU A 202 11.04 -28.59 -3.90
CA LEU A 202 10.71 -28.06 -2.56
C LEU A 202 9.56 -28.86 -1.91
N ALA A 203 8.55 -29.27 -2.69
CA ALA A 203 7.44 -30.09 -2.19
C ALA A 203 7.88 -31.50 -1.78
N ARG A 204 8.98 -32.03 -2.36
CA ARG A 204 9.51 -33.38 -2.05
C ARG A 204 10.20 -33.45 -0.69
N ASN A 205 10.74 -32.32 -0.22
CA ASN A 205 11.48 -32.21 1.03
C ASN A 205 10.60 -32.05 2.28
N GLY A 206 9.37 -32.54 2.24
CA GLY A 206 8.44 -32.49 3.38
C GLY A 206 7.46 -31.30 3.39
N HIS A 207 7.56 -30.40 2.40
CA HIS A 207 6.70 -29.18 2.30
C HIS A 207 5.47 -29.41 1.40
N ARG A 208 4.79 -30.55 1.54
CA ARG A 208 3.61 -30.87 0.73
C ARG A 208 2.35 -30.20 1.26
N GLY A 209 1.55 -29.63 0.34
CA GLY A 209 0.25 -29.04 0.61
C GLY A 209 0.32 -27.58 1.10
N ALA A 210 -0.85 -26.94 1.09
CA ALA A 210 -1.00 -25.58 1.58
C ALA A 210 -0.94 -25.56 3.12
N ARG A 211 -0.23 -24.57 3.67
CA ARG A 211 -0.12 -24.35 5.12
C ARG A 211 -0.42 -22.90 5.44
N THR A 212 -1.21 -22.65 6.47
CA THR A 212 -1.39 -21.29 7.00
C THR A 212 -0.25 -20.96 7.95
N VAL A 213 0.44 -19.85 7.69
CA VAL A 213 1.52 -19.31 8.53
C VAL A 213 1.26 -17.85 8.89
N ARG A 214 1.96 -17.35 9.90
CA ARG A 214 1.98 -15.93 10.26
C ARG A 214 3.22 -15.28 9.65
N ALA A 215 3.03 -14.43 8.63
CA ALA A 215 4.14 -13.80 7.93
C ALA A 215 3.72 -12.46 7.32
N ALA A 216 4.58 -11.45 7.42
CA ALA A 216 4.34 -10.12 6.85
C ALA A 216 5.24 -9.83 5.63
N THR A 217 6.18 -10.71 5.32
CA THR A 217 7.09 -10.62 4.16
C THR A 217 7.34 -12.01 3.58
N ILE A 218 7.81 -12.07 2.34
CA ILE A 218 8.21 -13.33 1.69
C ILE A 218 9.27 -14.07 2.52
N SER A 219 10.31 -13.37 3.01
CA SER A 219 11.34 -13.99 3.84
C SER A 219 10.76 -14.58 5.12
N SER A 220 9.83 -13.88 5.79
CA SER A 220 9.19 -14.42 7.00
C SER A 220 8.25 -15.60 6.69
N ALA A 221 7.62 -15.62 5.52
CA ALA A 221 6.81 -16.75 5.06
C ALA A 221 7.67 -17.99 4.78
N ALA A 222 8.81 -17.80 4.11
CA ALA A 222 9.78 -18.86 3.86
C ALA A 222 10.32 -19.43 5.18
N GLN A 223 10.72 -18.55 6.12
CA GLN A 223 11.20 -18.96 7.44
C GLN A 223 10.14 -19.76 8.22
N ALA A 224 8.88 -19.29 8.22
CA ALA A 224 7.77 -19.99 8.86
C ALA A 224 7.44 -21.33 8.18
N ALA A 225 7.81 -21.47 6.91
CA ALA A 225 7.70 -22.70 6.15
C ALA A 225 8.95 -23.58 6.24
N GLU A 226 9.98 -23.20 7.02
CA GLU A 226 11.26 -23.90 7.18
C GLU A 226 12.03 -24.01 5.85
N LEU A 227 11.90 -22.98 4.99
CA LEU A 227 12.57 -22.88 3.71
C LEU A 227 13.71 -21.87 3.77
N VAL A 228 14.83 -22.18 3.10
CA VAL A 228 15.86 -21.22 2.79
C VAL A 228 15.44 -20.46 1.53
N PHE A 229 15.21 -19.16 1.66
CA PHE A 229 14.85 -18.28 0.55
C PHE A 229 16.13 -17.62 -0.01
N ASP A 230 16.70 -18.23 -1.00
CA ASP A 230 17.94 -17.80 -1.67
C ASP A 230 17.72 -17.60 -3.18
N HIS A 231 18.82 -17.47 -3.95
CA HIS A 231 18.77 -17.25 -5.40
C HIS A 231 18.20 -18.47 -6.19
N HIS A 232 18.14 -19.65 -5.57
CA HIS A 232 17.53 -20.84 -6.18
C HIS A 232 16.03 -20.94 -5.96
N VAL A 233 15.44 -20.01 -5.17
CA VAL A 233 14.00 -20.01 -4.87
C VAL A 233 13.36 -18.74 -5.38
N VAL A 234 12.22 -18.90 -6.06
CA VAL A 234 11.35 -17.82 -6.49
C VAL A 234 10.04 -17.94 -5.77
N ALA A 235 9.47 -16.83 -5.34
CA ALA A 235 8.14 -16.75 -4.76
C ALA A 235 7.15 -16.13 -5.75
N ALA A 236 5.93 -16.65 -5.79
CA ALA A 236 4.80 -16.01 -6.43
C ALA A 236 3.74 -15.69 -5.37
N VAL A 237 3.23 -14.46 -5.38
CA VAL A 237 2.15 -14.02 -4.50
C VAL A 237 0.87 -14.00 -5.29
N ASN A 238 -0.15 -14.72 -4.82
CA ASN A 238 -1.47 -14.88 -5.44
C ASN A 238 -1.44 -15.37 -6.90
N GLY A 239 -0.35 -16.03 -7.31
CA GLY A 239 -0.14 -16.57 -8.65
C GLY A 239 0.37 -15.57 -9.68
N ASP A 240 0.26 -14.29 -9.46
CA ASP A 240 0.53 -13.24 -10.46
C ASP A 240 1.88 -12.54 -10.25
N GLN A 241 2.21 -12.19 -9.01
CA GLN A 241 3.43 -11.46 -8.70
C GLN A 241 4.59 -12.40 -8.40
N VAL A 242 5.46 -12.60 -9.38
CA VAL A 242 6.71 -13.35 -9.19
C VAL A 242 7.78 -12.42 -8.63
N THR A 243 8.45 -12.84 -7.55
CA THR A 243 9.46 -12.03 -6.88
C THR A 243 10.62 -12.87 -6.33
N ARG A 244 11.80 -12.26 -6.26
CA ARG A 244 12.97 -12.71 -5.50
C ARG A 244 13.30 -11.79 -4.33
N ASP A 245 12.49 -10.75 -4.14
CA ASP A 245 12.63 -9.82 -3.05
C ASP A 245 11.94 -10.35 -1.78
N GLY A 246 12.76 -10.84 -0.86
CA GLY A 246 12.28 -11.35 0.42
C GLY A 246 11.58 -10.32 1.29
N SER A 247 11.75 -9.02 1.03
CA SER A 247 11.09 -7.92 1.73
C SER A 247 9.72 -7.56 1.15
N THR A 248 9.27 -8.21 0.06
CA THR A 248 7.93 -8.04 -0.50
C THR A 248 6.88 -8.24 0.59
N PRO A 249 6.01 -7.24 0.86
CA PRO A 249 5.05 -7.32 1.95
C PRO A 249 3.88 -8.24 1.61
N LEU A 250 3.41 -8.92 2.63
CA LEU A 250 2.23 -9.78 2.60
C LEU A 250 1.09 -9.18 3.42
N VAL A 251 -0.13 -9.46 3.01
CA VAL A 251 -1.37 -9.09 3.70
C VAL A 251 -2.19 -10.32 4.03
N ALA A 252 -3.20 -10.18 4.87
CA ALA A 252 -4.09 -11.28 5.24
C ALA A 252 -4.74 -11.90 4.00
N GLY A 253 -4.80 -13.22 3.94
CA GLY A 253 -5.39 -13.96 2.81
C GLY A 253 -4.48 -14.15 1.60
N ASP A 254 -3.26 -13.61 1.61
CA ASP A 254 -2.30 -13.89 0.54
C ASP A 254 -1.92 -15.37 0.48
N THR A 255 -1.73 -15.87 -0.74
CA THR A 255 -1.11 -17.17 -1.02
C THR A 255 0.29 -16.95 -1.57
N VAL A 256 1.27 -17.54 -0.91
CA VAL A 256 2.68 -17.51 -1.34
C VAL A 256 3.08 -18.88 -1.85
N THR A 257 3.43 -18.95 -3.12
CA THR A 257 3.92 -20.16 -3.76
C THR A 257 5.43 -20.08 -3.92
N PHE A 258 6.16 -21.04 -3.33
CA PHE A 258 7.60 -21.17 -3.53
C PHE A 258 7.92 -22.24 -4.56
N VAL A 259 8.79 -21.88 -5.53
CA VAL A 259 9.23 -22.75 -6.62
C VAL A 259 10.76 -22.70 -6.73
N SER A 260 11.39 -23.86 -7.00
CA SER A 260 12.82 -23.87 -7.34
C SER A 260 13.04 -23.19 -8.67
N ALA A 261 13.97 -22.24 -8.74
CA ALA A 261 14.36 -21.57 -9.98
C ALA A 261 15.06 -22.54 -10.96
N ASP A 262 15.63 -23.63 -10.46
CA ASP A 262 16.38 -24.63 -11.23
C ASP A 262 15.44 -25.71 -11.83
N ALA A 263 14.12 -25.64 -11.61
CA ALA A 263 13.16 -26.63 -12.08
C ALA A 263 12.75 -26.46 -13.57
N GLY A 264 13.47 -25.66 -14.32
CA GLY A 264 13.27 -25.34 -15.74
C GLY A 264 14.35 -25.95 -16.64
N GLY A 265 14.74 -27.20 -16.39
CA GLY A 265 15.61 -27.98 -17.24
C GLY A 265 14.91 -29.25 -17.70
#